data_b6c46b55616053eb0e94b07989540e08
#
_entry.id   b6c46b55616053eb0e94b07989540e08
#
_cell.length_a   1.000
_cell.length_b   1.000
_cell.length_c   1.000
_cell.angle_alpha   90.00
_cell.angle_beta   90.00
_cell.angle_gamma   90.00
#
_symmetry.space_group_name_H-M   'P 1'
#
loop_
_entity.id
_entity.type
_entity.pdbx_description
1 polymer ?
#
loop_
_entity_poly.entity_id
_entity_poly.type
_entity_poly.pdbx_seq_one_letter_code
_entity_poly.pdbx_strand_id
1 'polypeptide(L)'
;MKSGYNISWTPNALNELEETIKYLQKNFSDKEITKLAHKIESFSEIISQNPYVFPKSEHTNIHKAIILTFNTVYYRIKDNNVEILSFFSNRQSPVKRKI
;
A
#
# COMPACT_ATOMS: atom_id res chain seq x y z
N MET A 1 3.40 16.36 -20.37
CA MET A 1 2.80 15.95 -19.99
C MET A 1 2.84 14.82 -19.42
N LYS A 2 2.53 14.36 -18.68
CA LYS A 2 2.62 13.32 -18.05
C LYS A 2 1.57 12.49 -18.27
N SER A 3 1.65 11.48 -18.63
CA SER A 3 0.58 10.63 -18.83
C SER A 3 0.62 9.69 -17.76
N GLY A 4 0.31 9.73 -16.79
CA GLY A 4 0.30 8.74 -15.74
C GLY A 4 -1.11 8.51 -15.28
N TYR A 5 -1.26 7.60 -14.35
CA TYR A 5 -2.53 7.34 -13.73
C TYR A 5 -2.61 8.16 -12.46
N ASN A 6 -3.79 8.58 -12.11
CA ASN A 6 -3.97 9.26 -10.83
C ASN A 6 -4.06 8.21 -9.76
N ILE A 7 -3.59 8.51 -8.57
CA ILE A 7 -3.63 7.57 -7.48
C ILE A 7 -4.46 8.15 -6.37
N SER A 8 -5.43 7.39 -5.90
CA SER A 8 -6.24 7.83 -4.78
C SER A 8 -6.26 6.74 -3.73
N TRP A 9 -6.28 7.15 -2.49
CA TRP A 9 -6.33 6.23 -1.36
C TRP A 9 -7.73 6.25 -0.80
N THR A 10 -8.34 5.10 -0.64
CA THR A 10 -9.65 5.05 -0.02
C THR A 10 -9.53 5.38 1.46
N PRO A 11 -10.61 5.79 2.10
CA PRO A 11 -10.56 6.06 3.54
C PRO A 11 -10.08 4.85 4.34
N ASN A 12 -10.45 3.66 3.92
CA ASN A 12 -10.00 2.45 4.57
C ASN A 12 -8.49 2.31 4.50
N ALA A 13 -7.93 2.52 3.31
CA ALA A 13 -6.49 2.38 3.14
C ALA A 13 -5.72 3.45 3.93
N LEU A 14 -6.24 4.67 3.94
CA LEU A 14 -5.60 5.74 4.70
C LEU A 14 -5.62 5.44 6.19
N ASN A 15 -6.72 4.90 6.66
CA ASN A 15 -6.85 4.56 8.05
C ASN A 15 -5.87 3.46 8.43
N GLU A 16 -5.73 2.47 7.57
CA GLU A 16 -4.81 1.38 7.83
C GLU A 16 -3.35 1.86 7.81
N LEU A 17 -3.04 2.77 6.92
CA LEU A 17 -1.70 3.33 6.87
C LEU A 17 -1.42 4.12 8.13
N GLU A 18 -2.39 4.89 8.57
CA GLU A 18 -2.23 5.68 9.77
C GLU A 18 -1.98 4.79 10.98
N GLU A 19 -2.70 3.69 11.07
CA GLU A 19 -2.50 2.76 12.18
C GLU A 19 -1.13 2.13 12.12
N THR A 20 -0.64 1.85 10.93
CA THR A 20 0.69 1.30 10.78
C THR A 20 1.75 2.29 11.25
N ILE A 21 1.57 3.56 10.91
CA ILE A 21 2.52 4.57 11.33
C ILE A 21 2.52 4.72 12.86
N LYS A 22 1.33 4.68 13.46
CA LYS A 22 1.24 4.78 14.90
C LYS A 22 1.94 3.60 15.57
N TYR A 23 1.78 2.43 15.00
CA TYR A 23 2.42 1.24 15.52
C TYR A 23 3.94 1.38 15.46
N LEU A 24 4.45 1.90 14.34
CA LEU A 24 5.89 2.09 14.19
C LEU A 24 6.43 3.15 15.14
N GLN A 25 5.66 4.19 15.38
CA GLN A 25 6.07 5.21 16.32
C GLN A 25 6.19 4.65 17.71
N LYS A 26 5.31 3.75 18.06
CA LYS A 26 5.32 3.18 19.38
C LYS A 26 6.36 2.09 19.58
N ASN A 27 6.60 1.29 18.58
CA ASN A 27 7.44 0.11 18.72
C ASN A 27 8.77 0.14 18.00
N PHE A 28 8.97 1.14 17.17
CA PHE A 28 10.19 1.23 16.38
C PHE A 28 10.66 2.68 16.33
N SER A 29 11.74 2.93 15.63
CA SER A 29 12.27 4.29 15.57
C SER A 29 11.72 5.06 14.37
N ASP A 30 11.99 6.35 14.36
CA ASP A 30 11.57 7.19 13.24
C ASP A 30 12.21 6.73 11.94
N LYS A 31 13.30 6.02 12.02
CA LYS A 31 13.96 5.53 10.85
C LYS A 31 13.06 4.57 10.08
N GLU A 32 12.28 3.77 10.78
CA GLU A 32 11.37 2.84 10.14
C GLU A 32 10.25 3.58 9.42
N ILE A 33 9.78 4.67 10.03
CA ILE A 33 8.70 5.44 9.42
C ILE A 33 9.22 6.13 8.18
N THR A 34 10.42 6.67 8.23
CA THR A 34 11.01 7.33 7.07
C THR A 34 11.21 6.33 5.93
N LYS A 35 11.64 5.13 6.27
CA LYS A 35 11.86 4.10 5.27
C LYS A 35 10.53 3.73 4.61
N LEU A 36 9.47 3.62 5.39
CA LEU A 36 8.17 3.30 4.85
C LEU A 36 7.67 4.41 3.94
N ALA A 37 7.83 5.65 4.36
CA ALA A 37 7.39 6.79 3.56
C ALA A 37 8.08 6.82 2.20
N HIS A 38 9.39 6.57 2.19
CA HIS A 38 10.13 6.57 0.94
C HIS A 38 9.67 5.43 0.04
N LYS A 39 9.36 4.29 0.63
CA LYS A 39 8.94 3.15 -0.16
C LYS A 39 7.55 3.36 -0.74
N ILE A 40 6.67 4.00 0.01
CA ILE A 40 5.34 4.30 -0.48
C ILE A 40 5.44 5.29 -1.63
N GLU A 41 6.34 6.25 -1.52
CA GLU A 41 6.53 7.23 -2.57
C GLU A 41 7.02 6.57 -3.85
N SER A 42 8.00 5.67 -3.74
CA SER A 42 8.51 4.94 -4.89
C SER A 42 7.44 4.05 -5.49
N PHE A 43 6.68 3.39 -4.65
CA PHE A 43 5.61 2.53 -5.10
C PHE A 43 4.56 3.33 -5.87
N SER A 44 4.19 4.49 -5.34
CA SER A 44 3.22 5.35 -5.99
C SER A 44 3.68 5.76 -7.37
N GLU A 45 4.96 6.07 -7.48
CA GLU A 45 5.50 6.47 -8.74
C GLU A 45 5.48 5.32 -9.75
N ILE A 46 5.81 4.14 -9.31
CA ILE A 46 5.81 2.97 -10.18
C ILE A 46 4.41 2.69 -10.70
N ILE A 47 3.41 2.66 -9.83
CA ILE A 47 2.06 2.31 -10.29
C ILE A 47 1.39 3.45 -11.03
N SER A 48 1.84 4.68 -10.86
CA SER A 48 1.27 5.76 -11.64
C SER A 48 1.69 5.64 -13.10
N GLN A 49 2.83 5.02 -13.36
CA GLN A 49 3.28 4.87 -14.72
C GLN A 49 2.93 3.51 -15.29
N ASN A 50 2.90 2.49 -14.47
CA ASN A 50 2.57 1.16 -14.96
C ASN A 50 1.84 0.39 -13.88
N PRO A 51 0.54 0.61 -13.71
CA PRO A 51 -0.20 -0.04 -12.64
C PRO A 51 -0.39 -1.54 -12.84
N TYR A 52 -0.07 -2.05 -14.02
CA TYR A 52 -0.21 -3.48 -14.27
C TYR A 52 1.02 -4.27 -13.90
N VAL A 53 2.05 -3.59 -13.38
CA VAL A 53 3.30 -4.27 -13.06
C VAL A 53 3.16 -5.32 -11.95
N PHE A 54 2.25 -5.12 -11.02
CA PHE A 54 2.05 -6.10 -9.96
C PHE A 54 0.93 -7.06 -10.30
N PRO A 55 1.00 -8.30 -9.82
CA PRO A 55 0.02 -9.31 -10.20
C PRO A 55 -1.38 -9.03 -9.71
N LYS A 56 -2.35 -9.54 -10.44
CA LYS A 56 -3.74 -9.36 -10.15
C LYS A 56 -4.35 -10.70 -9.77
N SER A 57 -5.33 -10.67 -8.89
CA SER A 57 -6.02 -11.88 -8.52
C SER A 57 -6.76 -12.46 -9.73
N GLU A 58 -6.85 -13.75 -9.81
CA GLU A 58 -7.54 -14.38 -10.91
C GLU A 58 -9.02 -14.11 -10.89
N HIS A 59 -9.59 -13.94 -9.73
CA HIS A 59 -11.02 -13.80 -9.61
C HIS A 59 -11.52 -12.37 -9.47
N THR A 60 -10.64 -11.42 -9.34
CA THR A 60 -11.06 -10.05 -9.18
C THR A 60 -10.12 -9.16 -9.95
N ASN A 61 -10.38 -7.88 -9.96
CA ASN A 61 -9.48 -6.95 -10.62
C ASN A 61 -8.55 -6.28 -9.62
N ILE A 62 -8.29 -6.95 -8.52
CA ILE A 62 -7.47 -6.38 -7.47
C ILE A 62 -6.03 -6.83 -7.59
N HIS A 63 -5.13 -5.88 -7.62
CA HIS A 63 -3.70 -6.14 -7.69
C HIS A 63 -3.11 -6.13 -6.29
N LYS A 64 -2.03 -6.86 -6.12
CA LYS A 64 -1.41 -6.98 -4.82
C LYS A 64 0.08 -6.68 -4.93
N ALA A 65 0.59 -5.85 -4.07
CA ALA A 65 2.01 -5.52 -4.05
C ALA A 65 2.51 -5.62 -2.62
N ILE A 66 3.74 -6.08 -2.45
CA ILE A 66 4.34 -6.19 -1.13
C ILE A 66 5.41 -5.14 -0.99
N ILE A 67 5.32 -4.33 0.05
CA ILE A 67 6.26 -3.27 0.31
C ILE A 67 7.03 -3.56 1.57
N LEU A 68 8.34 -3.53 1.49
CA LEU A 68 9.20 -3.76 2.63
C LEU A 68 8.87 -5.04 3.38
N THR A 69 8.55 -6.07 2.64
CA THR A 69 8.32 -7.41 3.20
C THR A 69 7.09 -7.53 4.10
N PHE A 70 6.83 -6.53 4.93
CA PHE A 70 5.76 -6.67 5.90
C PHE A 70 4.45 -6.00 5.53
N ASN A 71 4.41 -5.25 4.48
CA ASN A 71 3.21 -4.49 4.13
C ASN A 71 2.66 -4.92 2.79
N THR A 72 1.37 -5.19 2.74
CA THR A 72 0.72 -5.59 1.51
C THR A 72 -0.27 -4.52 1.09
N VAL A 73 -0.18 -4.09 -0.15
CA VAL A 73 -1.08 -3.07 -0.67
C VAL A 73 -1.98 -3.71 -1.70
N TYR A 74 -3.27 -3.46 -1.59
CA TYR A 74 -4.23 -3.94 -2.57
C TYR A 74 -4.79 -2.74 -3.31
N TYR A 75 -4.82 -2.80 -4.62
CA TYR A 75 -5.34 -1.69 -5.40
C TYR A 75 -6.04 -2.20 -6.66
N ARG A 76 -6.84 -1.35 -7.25
CA ARG A 76 -7.47 -1.69 -8.50
C ARG A 76 -7.37 -0.52 -9.44
N ILE A 77 -7.49 -0.80 -10.73
CA ILE A 77 -7.37 0.22 -11.75
C ILE A 77 -8.73 0.45 -12.35
N LYS A 78 -9.15 1.71 -12.39
CA LYS A 78 -10.42 2.04 -12.95
C LYS A 78 -10.22 3.27 -13.81
N ASP A 79 -10.39 3.13 -15.10
CA ASP A 79 -10.16 4.20 -16.06
C ASP A 79 -8.72 4.68 -15.89
N ASN A 80 -8.47 5.92 -15.65
CA ASN A 80 -7.12 6.44 -15.47
C ASN A 80 -6.78 6.61 -14.00
N ASN A 81 -7.47 5.90 -13.15
CA ASN A 81 -7.28 6.05 -11.73
C ASN A 81 -6.87 4.73 -11.08
N VAL A 82 -5.89 4.79 -10.20
CA VAL A 82 -5.49 3.65 -9.40
C VAL A 82 -6.02 3.90 -7.99
N GLU A 83 -6.88 3.01 -7.54
CA GLU A 83 -7.51 3.18 -6.25
C GLU A 83 -6.87 2.23 -5.25
N ILE A 84 -6.21 2.74 -4.24
CA ILE A 84 -5.59 1.90 -3.23
C ILE A 84 -6.65 1.56 -2.20
N LEU A 85 -6.97 0.28 -2.13
CA LEU A 85 -8.08 -0.20 -1.32
C LEU A 85 -7.70 -0.58 0.09
N SER A 86 -6.49 -1.04 0.28
CA SER A 86 -6.08 -1.53 1.58
C SER A 86 -4.57 -1.48 1.74
N PHE A 87 -4.13 -1.21 2.94
CA PHE A 87 -2.71 -1.20 3.28
C PHE A 87 -2.58 -2.05 4.53
N PHE A 88 -2.23 -3.31 4.35
CA PHE A 88 -2.19 -4.24 5.46
C PHE A 88 -0.76 -4.51 5.92
N SER A 89 -0.51 -4.36 7.22
CA SER A 89 0.82 -4.61 7.76
C SER A 89 0.83 -5.89 8.56
N ASN A 90 1.63 -6.84 8.12
CA ASN A 90 1.75 -8.11 8.83
C ASN A 90 2.50 -7.95 10.13
N ARG A 91 3.29 -6.90 10.24
CA ARG A 91 4.09 -6.71 11.43
C ARG A 91 3.26 -6.28 12.62
N GLN A 92 2.16 -5.64 12.35
CA GLN A 92 1.40 -5.02 13.37
C GLN A 92 0.77 -5.90 14.39
N SER A 93 0.20 -6.96 14.03
CA SER A 93 -0.59 -7.73 14.96
C SER A 93 -0.70 -9.16 14.58
N PRO A 94 0.34 -9.90 14.70
CA PRO A 94 0.31 -11.32 14.33
C PRO A 94 -0.77 -12.08 15.06
N VAL A 95 -1.00 -11.73 16.30
CA VAL A 95 -2.01 -12.42 17.06
C VAL A 95 -3.38 -12.23 16.50
N LYS A 96 -3.68 -11.07 16.04
CA LYS A 96 -4.96 -10.87 15.49
C LYS A 96 -5.19 -11.64 14.25
N ARG A 97 -4.14 -12.00 13.56
CA ARG A 97 -4.32 -12.73 12.36
C ARG A 97 -4.52 -14.14 12.58
N LYS A 98 -4.26 -14.62 13.71
CA LYS A 98 -4.31 -15.95 13.92
C LYS A 98 -5.63 -16.31 13.95
N ILE A 99 -6.16 -16.79 13.49
CA ILE A 99 -7.45 -17.04 13.52
C ILE A 99 -7.82 -17.91 13.58
#